data_d77b78b0149c149122991acb1ecf9528
#
_entry.id   d77b78b0149c149122991acb1ecf9528
#
_cell.length_a   1.000
_cell.length_b   1.000
_cell.length_c   1.000
_cell.angle_alpha   90.00
_cell.angle_beta   90.00
_cell.angle_gamma   90.00
#
_symmetry.space_group_name_H-M   'P 1'
#
loop_
_entity.id
_entity.type
_entity.pdbx_description
1 polymer ?
#
loop_
_entity_poly.entity_id
_entity_poly.type
_entity_poly.pdbx_seq_one_letter_code
_entity_poly.pdbx_strand_id
1 'polypeptide(L)'
;MIERLVGSDALLTTCSFGTPVTTGKATEGTLYKIVTKSGNTVFPNGYEVGDFWIGDGTAAFSETNSASVATASTVAEVSSFSFDISADEIEVTVLADDQKKYRIGKKDISGSIEGITFVTSLANGTSIANRFFKIVNYDGEGNSTLNPVNTDELFIKAYLQKDGSEGETLVYMLAQIQLTSYNLGASVADAQSFTANVRLIGNDAVIFTEKVPVST
;
A
#
# COMPACT_ATOMS: atom_id res chain seq x y z
N MET A 1 -0.78 -29.01 -3.28
CA MET A 1 -1.03 -28.43 -4.61
C MET A 1 -0.29 -27.09 -4.63
N ILE A 2 0.51 -26.81 -5.64
CA ILE A 2 1.18 -25.49 -5.74
C ILE A 2 0.22 -24.61 -6.54
N GLU A 3 -0.45 -23.69 -5.87
CA GLU A 3 -1.29 -22.68 -6.53
C GLU A 3 -0.38 -21.69 -7.26
N ARG A 4 -0.71 -21.42 -8.51
CA ARG A 4 -0.06 -20.38 -9.29
C ARG A 4 -0.78 -19.06 -9.05
N LEU A 5 -0.02 -18.01 -8.76
CA LEU A 5 -0.54 -16.65 -8.78
C LEU A 5 -0.97 -16.31 -10.22
N VAL A 6 -2.23 -15.94 -10.39
CA VAL A 6 -2.79 -15.57 -11.70
C VAL A 6 -2.95 -14.05 -11.74
N GLY A 7 -2.36 -13.41 -12.76
CA GLY A 7 -2.38 -11.96 -12.89
C GLY A 7 -3.77 -11.32 -13.00
N SER A 8 -4.81 -12.11 -13.33
CA SER A 8 -6.21 -11.64 -13.35
C SER A 8 -6.76 -11.28 -11.97
N ASP A 9 -6.13 -11.76 -10.91
CA ASP A 9 -6.59 -11.58 -9.52
C ASP A 9 -5.85 -10.43 -8.82
N ALA A 10 -4.91 -9.79 -9.52
CA ALA A 10 -4.17 -8.66 -8.99
C ALA A 10 -5.08 -7.43 -8.83
N LEU A 11 -5.05 -6.83 -7.65
CA LEU A 11 -5.78 -5.62 -7.33
C LEU A 11 -4.86 -4.65 -6.58
N LEU A 12 -4.91 -3.38 -6.96
CA LEU A 12 -4.26 -2.32 -6.21
C LEU A 12 -5.29 -1.51 -5.43
N THR A 13 -5.06 -1.33 -4.14
CA THR A 13 -5.84 -0.43 -3.30
C THR A 13 -4.93 0.59 -2.64
N THR A 14 -5.41 1.81 -2.46
CA THR A 14 -4.80 2.75 -1.53
C THR A 14 -5.28 2.43 -0.12
N CYS A 15 -4.41 2.67 0.85
CA CYS A 15 -4.71 2.46 2.25
C CYS A 15 -4.37 3.73 3.03
N SER A 16 -5.23 4.13 3.95
CA SER A 16 -4.98 5.19 4.91
C SER A 16 -5.17 4.67 6.33
N PHE A 17 -4.46 5.25 7.28
CA PHE A 17 -4.57 4.90 8.69
C PHE A 17 -5.22 6.07 9.43
N GLY A 18 -6.36 5.82 10.04
CA GLY A 18 -7.14 6.80 10.77
C GLY A 18 -6.56 7.16 12.13
N THR A 19 -7.34 7.86 12.94
CA THR A 19 -7.00 8.17 14.34
C THR A 19 -6.78 6.88 15.13
N PRO A 20 -5.76 6.83 16.01
CA PRO A 20 -5.50 5.66 16.83
C PRO A 20 -6.69 5.27 17.70
N VAL A 21 -6.99 3.99 17.74
CA VAL A 21 -7.98 3.39 18.65
C VAL A 21 -7.29 3.16 19.99
N THR A 22 -7.83 3.75 21.04
CA THR A 22 -7.28 3.68 22.40
C THR A 22 -8.17 2.92 23.39
N THR A 23 -9.28 2.36 22.92
CA THR A 23 -10.23 1.60 23.73
C THR A 23 -10.82 0.45 22.95
N GLY A 24 -11.29 -0.59 23.66
CA GLY A 24 -11.90 -1.76 23.02
C GLY A 24 -10.89 -2.81 22.63
N LYS A 25 -11.33 -3.77 21.83
CA LYS A 25 -10.49 -4.87 21.32
C LYS A 25 -10.24 -4.72 19.83
N ALA A 26 -9.12 -5.25 19.39
CA ALA A 26 -8.84 -5.38 17.97
C ALA A 26 -9.89 -6.29 17.30
N THR A 27 -10.31 -5.92 16.11
CA THR A 27 -11.20 -6.75 15.30
C THR A 27 -10.35 -7.78 14.55
N GLU A 28 -10.72 -9.04 14.64
CA GLU A 28 -10.05 -10.14 13.94
C GLU A 28 -10.01 -9.88 12.43
N GLY A 29 -8.88 -10.16 11.78
CA GLY A 29 -8.68 -9.97 10.35
C GLY A 29 -8.54 -8.50 9.89
N THR A 30 -8.59 -7.54 10.80
CA THR A 30 -8.44 -6.13 10.46
C THR A 30 -6.96 -5.71 10.50
N LEU A 31 -6.51 -5.01 9.47
CA LEU A 31 -5.15 -4.48 9.40
C LEU A 31 -5.01 -3.21 10.24
N TYR A 32 -3.99 -3.17 11.06
CA TYR A 32 -3.64 -2.06 11.94
C TYR A 32 -2.20 -1.61 11.73
N LYS A 33 -1.92 -0.32 11.99
CA LYS A 33 -0.57 0.22 12.18
C LYS A 33 -0.39 0.56 13.66
N ILE A 34 0.60 0.00 14.31
CA ILE A 34 0.87 0.22 15.74
C ILE A 34 1.37 1.65 15.94
N VAL A 35 0.71 2.41 16.83
CA VAL A 35 1.03 3.82 17.09
C VAL A 35 1.73 3.99 18.44
N THR A 36 1.26 3.31 19.47
CA THR A 36 1.92 3.29 20.79
C THR A 36 2.01 1.87 21.31
N LYS A 37 3.10 1.55 21.98
CA LYS A 37 3.34 0.25 22.61
C LYS A 37 4.02 0.43 23.93
N SER A 38 3.44 -0.12 24.99
CA SER A 38 4.04 -0.18 26.33
C SER A 38 4.04 -1.63 26.82
N GLY A 39 5.23 -2.19 26.98
CA GLY A 39 5.38 -3.60 27.33
C GLY A 39 5.08 -4.56 26.18
N ASN A 40 5.07 -5.86 26.46
CA ASN A 40 4.93 -6.93 25.44
C ASN A 40 3.60 -7.70 25.52
N THR A 41 2.56 -7.11 26.13
CA THR A 41 1.37 -7.88 26.51
C THR A 41 0.18 -7.76 25.56
N VAL A 42 0.13 -6.72 24.74
CA VAL A 42 -1.03 -6.44 23.86
C VAL A 42 -0.76 -6.88 22.43
N PHE A 43 0.40 -6.54 21.89
CA PHE A 43 0.80 -6.96 20.55
C PHE A 43 1.69 -8.19 20.62
N PRO A 44 1.67 -9.06 19.59
CA PRO A 44 2.54 -10.22 19.55
C PRO A 44 4.03 -9.83 19.67
N ASN A 45 4.85 -10.78 20.15
CA ASN A 45 6.28 -10.55 20.30
C ASN A 45 6.94 -10.24 18.95
N GLY A 46 7.84 -9.26 18.96
CA GLY A 46 8.61 -8.86 17.77
C GLY A 46 8.00 -7.70 16.99
N TYR A 47 6.78 -7.28 17.30
CA TYR A 47 6.20 -6.09 16.70
C TYR A 47 6.62 -4.82 17.45
N GLU A 48 6.88 -3.74 16.71
CA GLU A 48 7.29 -2.44 17.26
C GLU A 48 6.35 -1.31 16.80
N VAL A 49 6.53 -0.11 17.35
CA VAL A 49 5.78 1.08 16.91
C VAL A 49 6.11 1.37 15.45
N GLY A 50 5.08 1.53 14.63
CA GLY A 50 5.17 1.71 13.19
C GLY A 50 4.92 0.44 12.38
N ASP A 51 5.00 -0.74 12.99
CA ASP A 51 4.74 -2.01 12.31
C ASP A 51 3.26 -2.20 11.98
N PHE A 52 3.03 -3.02 10.97
CA PHE A 52 1.69 -3.42 10.54
C PHE A 52 1.35 -4.78 11.12
N TRP A 53 0.15 -4.90 11.63
CA TRP A 53 -0.34 -6.09 12.31
C TRP A 53 -1.79 -6.38 11.93
N ILE A 54 -2.12 -7.66 11.82
CA ILE A 54 -3.51 -8.10 11.62
C ILE A 54 -4.10 -8.45 12.97
N GLY A 55 -5.22 -7.84 13.30
CA GLY A 55 -5.92 -8.03 14.57
C GLY A 55 -6.31 -9.50 14.80
N ASP A 56 -6.14 -9.96 16.02
CA ASP A 56 -6.43 -11.34 16.47
C ASP A 56 -7.75 -11.48 17.25
N GLY A 57 -8.53 -10.41 17.37
CA GLY A 57 -9.77 -10.36 18.14
C GLY A 57 -9.57 -10.29 19.67
N THR A 58 -8.34 -10.38 20.16
CA THR A 58 -8.06 -10.49 21.61
C THR A 58 -7.33 -9.26 22.16
N ALA A 59 -6.46 -8.63 21.38
CA ALA A 59 -5.65 -7.48 21.81
C ALA A 59 -6.55 -6.33 22.29
N ALA A 60 -6.35 -5.89 23.53
CA ALA A 60 -7.11 -4.79 24.13
C ALA A 60 -6.35 -3.49 24.03
N PHE A 61 -6.92 -2.50 23.32
CA PHE A 61 -6.33 -1.17 23.16
C PHE A 61 -6.41 -0.33 24.43
N SER A 62 -5.44 0.53 24.61
CA SER A 62 -5.35 1.54 25.66
C SER A 62 -4.58 2.76 25.15
N GLU A 63 -4.51 3.83 25.95
CA GLU A 63 -3.70 5.01 25.57
C GLU A 63 -2.21 4.69 25.39
N THR A 64 -1.71 3.70 26.11
CA THR A 64 -0.31 3.26 26.02
C THR A 64 -0.08 2.14 25.01
N ASN A 65 -1.14 1.52 24.51
CA ASN A 65 -1.12 0.47 23.50
C ASN A 65 -2.23 0.73 22.49
N SER A 66 -1.93 1.49 21.46
CA SER A 66 -2.89 1.92 20.46
C SER A 66 -2.43 1.60 19.04
N ALA A 67 -3.39 1.44 18.16
CA ALA A 67 -3.14 1.23 16.75
C ALA A 67 -4.18 1.94 15.89
N SER A 68 -3.79 2.38 14.71
CA SER A 68 -4.70 2.97 13.72
C SER A 68 -5.22 1.89 12.79
N VAL A 69 -6.54 1.93 12.54
CA VAL A 69 -7.20 1.01 11.60
C VAL A 69 -6.89 1.42 10.18
N ALA A 70 -6.56 0.45 9.35
CA ALA A 70 -6.42 0.64 7.92
C ALA A 70 -7.78 0.78 7.25
N THR A 71 -7.97 1.85 6.49
CA THR A 71 -9.11 2.02 5.58
C THR A 71 -8.59 1.89 4.16
N ALA A 72 -9.04 0.86 3.45
CA ALA A 72 -8.66 0.62 2.07
C ALA A 72 -9.69 1.20 1.10
N SER A 73 -9.21 1.86 0.06
CA SER A 73 -10.03 2.30 -1.08
C SER A 73 -9.46 1.70 -2.35
N THR A 74 -10.30 1.00 -3.10
CA THR A 74 -9.88 0.44 -4.39
C THR A 74 -9.59 1.58 -5.36
N VAL A 75 -8.44 1.54 -6.00
CA VAL A 75 -8.10 2.44 -7.09
C VAL A 75 -8.68 1.82 -8.37
N ALA A 76 -9.93 2.19 -8.68
CA ALA A 76 -10.65 1.67 -9.84
C ALA A 76 -9.99 2.01 -11.19
N GLU A 77 -9.03 2.93 -11.18
CA GLU A 77 -8.32 3.41 -12.36
C GLU A 77 -7.16 2.49 -12.79
N VAL A 78 -6.67 1.62 -11.89
CA VAL A 78 -5.47 0.81 -12.15
C VAL A 78 -5.81 -0.42 -12.98
N SER A 79 -5.12 -0.57 -14.09
CA SER A 79 -5.18 -1.76 -14.97
C SER A 79 -3.99 -2.70 -14.79
N SER A 80 -2.83 -2.15 -14.44
CA SER A 80 -1.62 -2.94 -14.17
C SER A 80 -0.71 -2.24 -13.16
N PHE A 81 0.13 -3.02 -12.49
CA PHE A 81 1.22 -2.50 -11.67
C PHE A 81 2.40 -3.47 -11.69
N SER A 82 3.59 -2.93 -11.48
CA SER A 82 4.82 -3.72 -11.32
C SER A 82 5.69 -3.11 -10.22
N PHE A 83 6.44 -3.98 -9.53
CA PHE A 83 7.43 -3.57 -8.55
C PHE A 83 8.73 -4.29 -8.80
N ASP A 84 9.81 -3.51 -8.84
CA ASP A 84 11.18 -3.99 -8.93
C ASP A 84 11.85 -3.82 -7.58
N ILE A 85 12.38 -4.93 -7.06
CA ILE A 85 13.13 -4.95 -5.81
C ILE A 85 14.60 -5.16 -6.15
N SER A 86 15.43 -4.18 -5.87
CA SER A 86 16.86 -4.23 -6.08
C SER A 86 17.61 -4.07 -4.77
N ALA A 87 18.85 -4.48 -4.75
CA ALA A 87 19.76 -4.25 -3.64
C ALA A 87 21.14 -3.86 -4.18
N ASP A 88 21.74 -2.85 -3.56
CA ASP A 88 23.10 -2.47 -3.89
C ASP A 88 24.07 -3.61 -3.56
N GLU A 89 25.05 -3.86 -4.43
CA GLU A 89 26.17 -4.75 -4.17
C GLU A 89 27.38 -3.94 -3.73
N ILE A 90 27.91 -4.21 -2.55
CA ILE A 90 29.08 -3.54 -2.01
C ILE A 90 30.24 -4.51 -2.08
N GLU A 91 31.27 -4.19 -2.88
CA GLU A 91 32.52 -4.98 -2.92
C GLU A 91 33.27 -4.77 -1.60
N VAL A 92 33.55 -5.87 -0.91
CA VAL A 92 34.28 -5.89 0.37
C VAL A 92 35.60 -6.72 0.26
N THR A 93 36.15 -6.82 -0.95
CA THR A 93 37.39 -7.54 -1.23
C THR A 93 38.55 -6.85 -0.54
N VAL A 94 39.39 -7.60 0.15
CA VAL A 94 40.67 -7.13 0.72
C VAL A 94 41.83 -7.72 -0.05
N LEU A 95 43.01 -7.08 0.02
CA LEU A 95 44.19 -7.46 -0.74
C LEU A 95 44.65 -8.92 -0.54
N ALA A 96 44.23 -9.58 0.54
CA ALA A 96 44.54 -10.98 0.82
C ALA A 96 43.49 -11.95 0.24
N ASP A 97 42.44 -11.46 -0.41
CA ASP A 97 41.43 -12.33 -1.00
C ASP A 97 41.80 -12.73 -2.42
N ASP A 98 41.74 -14.03 -2.71
CA ASP A 98 41.94 -14.56 -4.07
C ASP A 98 40.78 -14.32 -5.00
N GLN A 99 39.59 -13.98 -4.44
CA GLN A 99 38.34 -13.75 -5.18
C GLN A 99 37.61 -12.52 -4.65
N LYS A 100 36.86 -11.87 -5.53
CA LYS A 100 36.01 -10.75 -5.16
C LYS A 100 34.88 -11.19 -4.21
N LYS A 101 34.71 -10.46 -3.14
CA LYS A 101 33.65 -10.65 -2.16
C LYS A 101 32.68 -9.50 -2.19
N TYR A 102 31.38 -9.80 -2.15
CA TYR A 102 30.30 -8.82 -2.17
C TYR A 102 29.40 -8.98 -0.96
N ARG A 103 28.86 -7.87 -0.48
CA ARG A 103 27.77 -7.83 0.50
C ARG A 103 26.60 -7.09 -0.09
N ILE A 104 25.40 -7.53 0.29
CA ILE A 104 24.15 -6.83 -0.05
C ILE A 104 24.10 -5.54 0.77
N GLY A 105 23.97 -4.42 0.09
CA GLY A 105 23.80 -3.09 0.65
C GLY A 105 22.33 -2.75 0.92
N LYS A 106 21.98 -1.49 0.66
CA LYS A 106 20.59 -1.01 0.83
C LYS A 106 19.69 -1.61 -0.24
N LYS A 107 18.47 -1.94 0.17
CA LYS A 107 17.41 -2.34 -0.75
C LYS A 107 16.66 -1.10 -1.24
N ASP A 108 16.26 -1.12 -2.50
CA ASP A 108 15.38 -0.13 -3.11
C ASP A 108 14.19 -0.85 -3.76
N ILE A 109 13.02 -0.26 -3.63
CA ILE A 109 11.81 -0.75 -4.28
C ILE A 109 11.25 0.40 -5.10
N SER A 110 11.20 0.18 -6.40
CA SER A 110 10.60 1.09 -7.37
C SER A 110 9.54 0.34 -8.18
N GLY A 111 8.70 1.07 -8.90
CA GLY A 111 7.68 0.41 -9.71
C GLY A 111 6.91 1.37 -10.58
N SER A 112 5.97 0.83 -11.31
CA SER A 112 5.02 1.58 -12.12
C SER A 112 3.59 1.12 -11.88
N ILE A 113 2.67 2.06 -12.00
CA ILE A 113 1.23 1.85 -11.94
C ILE A 113 0.65 2.42 -13.23
N GLU A 114 -0.13 1.63 -13.93
CA GLU A 114 -0.78 2.03 -15.17
C GLU A 114 -2.29 1.90 -15.04
N GLY A 115 -3.03 2.75 -15.73
CA GLY A 115 -4.49 2.68 -15.65
C GLY A 115 -5.20 3.66 -16.59
N ILE A 116 -6.49 3.79 -16.34
CA ILE A 116 -7.41 4.66 -17.08
C ILE A 116 -7.95 5.70 -16.12
N THR A 117 -7.89 6.96 -16.49
CA THR A 117 -8.43 8.06 -15.69
C THR A 117 -9.93 8.20 -15.92
N PHE A 118 -10.70 8.19 -14.84
CA PHE A 118 -12.14 8.44 -14.87
C PHE A 118 -12.47 9.86 -14.39
N VAL A 119 -13.42 10.50 -15.08
CA VAL A 119 -13.89 11.85 -14.73
C VAL A 119 -14.45 11.90 -13.29
N THR A 120 -15.14 10.85 -12.87
CA THR A 120 -15.72 10.75 -11.50
C THR A 120 -14.63 10.72 -10.43
N SER A 121 -13.53 10.01 -10.64
CA SER A 121 -12.42 9.98 -9.70
C SER A 121 -11.70 11.32 -9.61
N LEU A 122 -11.55 12.01 -10.74
CA LEU A 122 -11.01 13.37 -10.78
C LEU A 122 -11.93 14.34 -10.02
N ALA A 123 -13.25 14.29 -10.27
CA ALA A 123 -14.21 15.16 -9.62
C ALA A 123 -14.24 14.99 -8.09
N ASN A 124 -14.10 13.76 -7.61
CA ASN A 124 -14.11 13.45 -6.18
C ASN A 124 -12.75 13.62 -5.49
N GLY A 125 -11.70 13.98 -6.23
CA GLY A 125 -10.33 14.07 -5.69
C GLY A 125 -9.74 12.73 -5.25
N THR A 126 -10.30 11.62 -5.72
CA THR A 126 -9.82 10.25 -5.38
C THR A 126 -8.85 9.69 -6.42
N SER A 127 -8.68 10.39 -7.53
CA SER A 127 -7.72 10.00 -8.57
C SER A 127 -6.28 10.09 -8.07
N ILE A 128 -5.43 9.19 -8.57
CA ILE A 128 -3.97 9.27 -8.37
C ILE A 128 -3.41 10.61 -8.86
N ALA A 129 -4.00 11.20 -9.90
CA ALA A 129 -3.63 12.53 -10.41
C ALA A 129 -3.71 13.62 -9.33
N ASN A 130 -4.60 13.51 -8.34
CA ASN A 130 -4.71 14.49 -7.25
C ASN A 130 -3.47 14.53 -6.33
N ARG A 131 -2.54 13.60 -6.47
CA ARG A 131 -1.23 13.64 -5.80
C ARG A 131 -0.27 14.65 -6.41
N PHE A 132 -0.53 15.07 -7.66
CA PHE A 132 0.29 16.03 -8.38
C PHE A 132 -0.41 17.35 -8.69
N PHE A 133 -1.74 17.28 -8.88
CA PHE A 133 -2.52 18.39 -9.39
C PHE A 133 -3.63 18.80 -8.43
N LYS A 134 -3.85 20.11 -8.32
CA LYS A 134 -5.10 20.64 -7.77
C LYS A 134 -6.21 20.39 -8.79
N ILE A 135 -7.33 19.90 -8.32
CA ILE A 135 -8.47 19.61 -9.18
C ILE A 135 -9.57 20.62 -8.87
N VAL A 136 -10.01 21.35 -9.90
CA VAL A 136 -11.12 22.31 -9.79
C VAL A 136 -12.32 21.74 -10.52
N ASN A 137 -13.40 21.55 -9.80
CA ASN A 137 -14.67 21.11 -10.33
C ASN A 137 -15.60 22.31 -10.46
N TYR A 138 -16.22 22.46 -11.61
CA TYR A 138 -17.23 23.48 -11.89
C TYR A 138 -18.56 22.79 -12.19
N ASP A 139 -19.62 23.16 -11.46
CA ASP A 139 -20.93 22.52 -11.57
C ASP A 139 -21.80 23.04 -12.74
N GLY A 140 -21.32 24.05 -13.47
CA GLY A 140 -22.07 24.70 -14.54
C GLY A 140 -23.06 25.73 -14.04
N GLU A 141 -23.30 25.85 -12.75
CA GLU A 141 -24.27 26.79 -12.12
C GLU A 141 -23.57 27.98 -11.43
N GLY A 142 -22.28 28.12 -11.60
CA GLY A 142 -21.48 29.20 -11.03
C GLY A 142 -20.68 28.84 -9.80
N ASN A 143 -20.78 27.61 -9.30
CA ASN A 143 -20.00 27.16 -8.14
C ASN A 143 -18.77 26.38 -8.59
N SER A 144 -17.69 26.56 -7.88
CA SER A 144 -16.47 25.78 -8.09
C SER A 144 -15.98 25.17 -6.77
N THR A 145 -15.55 23.92 -6.84
CA THR A 145 -14.94 23.24 -5.70
C THR A 145 -13.47 22.96 -6.03
N LEU A 146 -12.57 23.37 -5.14
CA LEU A 146 -11.14 23.11 -5.26
C LEU A 146 -10.75 21.93 -4.40
N ASN A 147 -10.26 20.86 -5.01
CA ASN A 147 -9.55 19.78 -4.33
C ASN A 147 -8.05 20.11 -4.34
N PRO A 148 -7.45 20.44 -3.19
CA PRO A 148 -6.01 20.71 -3.11
C PRO A 148 -5.22 19.44 -3.43
N VAL A 149 -3.93 19.59 -3.70
CA VAL A 149 -3.03 18.43 -3.85
C VAL A 149 -3.09 17.61 -2.57
N ASN A 150 -3.36 16.33 -2.71
CA ASN A 150 -3.35 15.41 -1.57
C ASN A 150 -1.90 15.05 -1.23
N THR A 151 -1.43 15.50 -0.07
CA THR A 151 -0.08 15.27 0.46
C THR A 151 -0.03 14.20 1.54
N ASP A 152 -1.16 13.54 1.84
CA ASP A 152 -1.20 12.48 2.84
C ASP A 152 -0.26 11.34 2.49
N GLU A 153 0.18 10.60 3.49
CA GLU A 153 0.93 9.37 3.29
C GLU A 153 0.16 8.41 2.39
N LEU A 154 0.82 7.89 1.39
CA LEU A 154 0.23 6.94 0.45
C LEU A 154 0.73 5.53 0.75
N PHE A 155 -0.15 4.71 1.26
CA PHE A 155 0.07 3.28 1.39
C PHE A 155 -0.65 2.56 0.26
N ILE A 156 0.02 1.59 -0.31
CA ILE A 156 -0.61 0.68 -1.29
C ILE A 156 -0.70 -0.72 -0.71
N LYS A 157 -1.82 -1.35 -0.98
CA LYS A 157 -2.07 -2.76 -0.76
C LYS A 157 -2.19 -3.42 -2.12
N ALA A 158 -1.14 -4.08 -2.55
CA ALA A 158 -1.07 -4.74 -3.84
C ALA A 158 -1.37 -6.22 -3.66
N TYR A 159 -2.57 -6.66 -4.05
CA TYR A 159 -2.94 -8.06 -3.99
C TYR A 159 -2.25 -8.80 -5.14
N LEU A 160 -1.47 -9.80 -4.78
CA LEU A 160 -0.86 -10.73 -5.73
C LEU A 160 -1.81 -11.90 -6.03
N GLN A 161 -2.67 -12.23 -5.05
CA GLN A 161 -3.75 -13.19 -5.19
C GLN A 161 -4.94 -12.68 -4.38
N LYS A 162 -6.09 -12.52 -5.02
CA LYS A 162 -7.30 -11.99 -4.41
C LYS A 162 -8.47 -12.98 -4.43
N ASP A 163 -8.39 -14.08 -5.12
CA ASP A 163 -9.51 -15.02 -5.17
C ASP A 163 -9.79 -15.53 -3.75
N GLY A 164 -10.84 -14.96 -3.17
CA GLY A 164 -11.19 -15.05 -1.78
C GLY A 164 -12.33 -16.01 -1.53
N SER A 165 -12.28 -17.20 -2.08
CA SER A 165 -13.15 -18.26 -1.61
C SER A 165 -12.82 -18.58 -0.15
N GLU A 166 -13.84 -18.93 0.64
CA GLU A 166 -13.67 -19.27 2.05
C GLU A 166 -12.57 -20.31 2.26
N GLY A 167 -11.62 -19.99 3.14
CA GLY A 167 -10.47 -20.86 3.46
C GLY A 167 -9.25 -20.69 2.54
N GLU A 168 -9.32 -19.88 1.49
CA GLU A 168 -8.18 -19.58 0.62
C GLU A 168 -7.21 -18.58 1.27
N THR A 169 -6.00 -18.55 0.76
CA THR A 169 -4.96 -17.64 1.25
C THR A 169 -4.87 -16.43 0.34
N LEU A 170 -5.16 -15.26 0.88
CA LEU A 170 -4.85 -13.97 0.24
C LEU A 170 -3.36 -13.67 0.40
N VAL A 171 -2.73 -13.23 -0.67
CA VAL A 171 -1.34 -12.76 -0.65
C VAL A 171 -1.31 -11.33 -1.14
N TYR A 172 -0.80 -10.42 -0.33
CA TYR A 172 -0.64 -9.03 -0.73
C TYR A 172 0.62 -8.40 -0.16
N MET A 173 1.12 -7.40 -0.86
CA MET A 173 2.19 -6.53 -0.40
C MET A 173 1.58 -5.22 0.12
N LEU A 174 1.97 -4.81 1.31
CA LEU A 174 1.69 -3.48 1.86
C LEU A 174 2.97 -2.67 1.84
N ALA A 175 2.94 -1.47 1.26
CA ALA A 175 4.09 -0.60 1.20
C ALA A 175 3.66 0.87 1.29
N GLN A 176 4.47 1.68 1.97
CA GLN A 176 4.38 3.13 1.89
C GLN A 176 5.16 3.60 0.66
N ILE A 177 4.50 4.31 -0.23
CA ILE A 177 5.09 4.74 -1.49
C ILE A 177 4.97 6.25 -1.69
N GLN A 178 5.86 6.77 -2.49
CA GLN A 178 5.78 8.11 -3.08
C GLN A 178 5.68 7.97 -4.58
N LEU A 179 4.78 8.74 -5.17
CA LEU A 179 4.72 8.91 -6.61
C LEU A 179 5.84 9.85 -7.05
N THR A 180 6.67 9.40 -7.98
CA THR A 180 7.83 10.16 -8.48
C THR A 180 7.55 10.83 -9.80
N SER A 181 6.64 10.28 -10.60
CA SER A 181 6.17 10.88 -11.83
C SER A 181 4.75 10.45 -12.17
N TYR A 182 4.07 11.26 -12.96
CA TYR A 182 2.75 10.96 -13.49
C TYR A 182 2.70 11.43 -14.94
N ASN A 183 2.38 10.52 -15.85
CA ASN A 183 2.22 10.80 -17.27
C ASN A 183 0.78 10.52 -17.66
N LEU A 184 0.11 11.52 -18.21
CA LEU A 184 -1.26 11.41 -18.70
C LEU A 184 -1.22 11.38 -20.23
N GLY A 185 -1.67 10.27 -20.80
CA GLY A 185 -1.87 10.10 -22.23
C GLY A 185 -3.33 10.37 -22.61
N ALA A 186 -3.55 11.13 -23.68
CA ALA A 186 -4.86 11.34 -24.26
C ALA A 186 -4.84 10.99 -25.75
N SER A 187 -5.79 10.18 -26.18
CA SER A 187 -6.04 9.87 -27.59
C SER A 187 -7.46 10.26 -27.97
N VAL A 188 -7.65 10.70 -29.19
CA VAL A 188 -8.98 11.10 -29.68
C VAL A 188 -9.94 9.90 -29.78
N ALA A 189 -9.40 8.71 -29.90
CA ALA A 189 -10.18 7.48 -30.13
C ALA A 189 -10.28 6.57 -28.88
N ASP A 190 -9.43 6.78 -27.87
CA ASP A 190 -9.28 5.86 -26.74
C ASP A 190 -9.52 6.56 -25.40
N ALA A 191 -9.76 5.75 -24.38
CA ALA A 191 -9.81 6.22 -22.99
C ALA A 191 -8.48 6.89 -22.61
N GLN A 192 -8.54 7.93 -21.78
CA GLN A 192 -7.35 8.56 -21.24
C GLN A 192 -6.60 7.59 -20.33
N SER A 193 -5.37 7.27 -20.70
CA SER A 193 -4.50 6.38 -19.90
C SER A 193 -3.51 7.21 -19.08
N PHE A 194 -3.04 6.64 -17.98
CA PHE A 194 -1.95 7.21 -17.21
C PHE A 194 -0.89 6.15 -16.87
N THR A 195 0.32 6.63 -16.66
CA THR A 195 1.41 5.86 -16.07
C THR A 195 2.02 6.68 -14.93
N ALA A 196 2.09 6.10 -13.74
CA ALA A 196 2.70 6.72 -12.58
C ALA A 196 3.89 5.86 -12.10
N ASN A 197 5.07 6.48 -11.96
CA ASN A 197 6.19 5.81 -11.33
C ASN A 197 6.14 6.01 -9.81
N VAL A 198 6.50 4.97 -9.09
CA VAL A 198 6.45 4.92 -7.62
C VAL A 198 7.80 4.51 -7.05
N ARG A 199 8.08 4.95 -5.85
CA ARG A 199 9.22 4.54 -5.05
C ARG A 199 8.79 4.30 -3.61
N LEU A 200 9.36 3.30 -2.97
CA LEU A 200 9.18 3.07 -1.55
C LEU A 200 9.86 4.20 -0.76
N ILE A 201 9.17 4.73 0.26
CA ILE A 201 9.72 5.75 1.16
C ILE A 201 9.77 5.31 2.62
N GLY A 202 9.05 4.26 2.98
CA GLY A 202 9.09 3.66 4.31
C GLY A 202 10.25 2.69 4.46
N ASN A 203 10.46 2.23 5.69
CA ASN A 203 11.55 1.30 5.98
C ASN A 203 11.30 -0.09 5.43
N ASP A 204 10.03 -0.48 5.22
CA ASP A 204 9.68 -1.85 4.88
C ASP A 204 8.47 -1.95 3.96
N ALA A 205 8.61 -2.80 2.92
CA ALA A 205 7.46 -3.42 2.28
C ALA A 205 7.22 -4.76 2.97
N VAL A 206 6.00 -5.02 3.38
CA VAL A 206 5.64 -6.24 4.09
C VAL A 206 4.72 -7.08 3.21
N ILE A 207 5.05 -8.36 3.08
CA ILE A 207 4.18 -9.32 2.41
C ILE A 207 3.34 -10.02 3.48
N PHE A 208 2.04 -9.94 3.32
CA PHE A 208 1.07 -10.63 4.15
C PHE A 208 0.51 -11.85 3.44
N THR A 209 0.33 -12.91 4.21
CA THR A 209 -0.47 -14.07 3.84
C THR A 209 -1.60 -14.16 4.84
N GLU A 210 -2.84 -14.08 4.38
CA GLU A 210 -4.02 -14.04 5.23
C GLU A 210 -5.00 -15.13 4.76
N LYS A 211 -5.55 -15.92 5.69
CA LYS A 211 -6.61 -16.85 5.36
C LYS A 211 -7.96 -16.15 5.42
N VAL A 212 -8.77 -16.34 4.39
CA VAL A 212 -10.17 -15.89 4.40
C VAL A 212 -10.93 -16.73 5.44
N PRO A 213 -11.62 -16.10 6.42
CA PRO A 213 -12.41 -16.82 7.38
C PRO A 213 -13.46 -17.70 6.70
N VAL A 214 -13.63 -18.91 7.19
CA VAL A 214 -14.73 -19.78 6.79
C VAL A 214 -15.95 -19.35 7.60
N SER A 215 -17.03 -18.93 6.94
CA SER A 215 -18.29 -18.61 7.62
C SER A 215 -18.86 -19.90 8.22
N THR A 216 -18.96 -19.95 9.53
CA THR A 216 -19.56 -21.07 10.30
C THR A 216 -21.07 -20.94 10.38
#